data_0f2be3da25658fe9b4008ab83d7a554b
#
_entry.id   0f2be3da25658fe9b4008ab83d7a554b
#
_cell.length_a   1.000
_cell.length_b   1.000
_cell.length_c   1.000
_cell.angle_alpha   90.00
_cell.angle_beta   90.00
_cell.angle_gamma   90.00
#
_symmetry.space_group_name_H-M   'P 1'
#
loop_
_entity.id
_entity.type
_entity.pdbx_description
1 polymer ?
#
loop_
_entity_poly.entity_id
_entity_poly.type
_entity_poly.pdbx_seq_one_letter_code
_entity_poly.pdbx_strand_id
1 'polypeptide(L)'
;VNLQKEVLFYNEEAVNSLVEGIKKKSVKKSEKDGAPFGNDVKVALEYFLDLGKKMGMKTTNYDNYIGEIEFGEGEETLGILGHIDVVPEGNNWTHPPFAGKIVDGKVYGRGASDNKGPVIACLYAMKCLKDLNIKLKKKVKLLIGCDEENDWECIKYYFDFLNKPQPEIAFTPDAIFPVIFSEKGIFQFDFIKRSDEFRDIYLDGGVATNSVPDTANIVLKNINESKLKSSIEKYNENKEYKIYYKEIAEGKIEIFSQGKAAHGAMAEMGYNSIQNLFCFLKQFYTAQNEMKNVIDFFDKYLKMDIEGKELGLKFVDEESGDLSINIGKIHIIDNELRISFDVRYPVKMKLKTILAQINKVKKEYAFEMEIIKNQMPLYKEKDSYLVSTLLSIYEDVTGERGVQPISLSGGTYARALNNCVAFGARFKNQKSVAHQVDEFMDLENFKMLLKIYVETIYKLAN
;
A
#
# COMPACT_ATOMS: atom_id res chain seq x y z
N VAL A 1 -11.18 33.27 16.98
CA VAL A 1 -11.93 32.01 17.18
C VAL A 1 -10.95 30.88 17.41
N ASN A 2 -11.21 30.04 18.41
CA ASN A 2 -10.36 28.87 18.66
C ASN A 2 -10.97 27.66 17.90
N LEU A 3 -10.47 27.42 16.69
CA LEU A 3 -11.00 26.38 15.80
C LEU A 3 -10.95 24.98 16.42
N GLN A 4 -9.89 24.67 17.17
CA GLN A 4 -9.73 23.38 17.85
C GLN A 4 -10.82 23.14 18.91
N LYS A 5 -11.31 24.19 19.54
CA LYS A 5 -12.43 24.12 20.51
C LYS A 5 -13.77 24.02 19.78
N GLU A 6 -13.96 24.85 18.77
CA GLU A 6 -15.22 24.92 18.03
C GLU A 6 -15.54 23.59 17.30
N VAL A 7 -14.56 22.97 16.67
CA VAL A 7 -14.78 21.71 15.94
C VAL A 7 -15.24 20.57 16.86
N LEU A 8 -14.86 20.60 18.14
CA LEU A 8 -15.27 19.56 19.10
C LEU A 8 -16.77 19.59 19.44
N PHE A 9 -17.46 20.68 19.17
CA PHE A 9 -18.94 20.70 19.30
C PHE A 9 -19.64 19.75 18.36
N TYR A 10 -18.95 19.36 17.26
CA TYR A 10 -19.44 18.39 16.28
C TYR A 10 -19.01 16.96 16.57
N ASN A 11 -18.23 16.70 17.64
CA ASN A 11 -17.63 15.38 17.85
C ASN A 11 -18.66 14.25 17.93
N GLU A 12 -19.75 14.43 18.67
CA GLU A 12 -20.80 13.39 18.80
C GLU A 12 -21.49 13.12 17.46
N GLU A 13 -21.84 14.17 16.72
CA GLU A 13 -22.44 14.06 15.39
C GLU A 13 -21.48 13.37 14.40
N ALA A 14 -20.19 13.70 14.46
CA ALA A 14 -19.16 13.09 13.62
C ALA A 14 -18.96 11.60 13.94
N VAL A 15 -18.95 11.23 15.22
CA VAL A 15 -18.88 9.80 15.62
C VAL A 15 -20.10 9.04 15.14
N ASN A 16 -21.30 9.61 15.27
CA ASN A 16 -22.53 8.98 14.76
C ASN A 16 -22.48 8.81 13.22
N SER A 17 -21.97 9.81 12.51
CA SER A 17 -21.78 9.72 11.06
C SER A 17 -20.75 8.66 10.67
N LEU A 18 -19.68 8.49 11.45
CA LEU A 18 -18.73 7.41 11.24
C LEU A 18 -19.39 6.04 11.44
N VAL A 19 -20.15 5.85 12.51
CA VAL A 19 -20.91 4.61 12.77
C VAL A 19 -21.82 4.27 11.59
N GLU A 20 -22.58 5.23 11.10
CA GLU A 20 -23.48 5.03 9.96
C GLU A 20 -22.70 4.78 8.65
N GLY A 21 -21.55 5.45 8.46
CA GLY A 21 -20.64 5.22 7.33
C GLY A 21 -20.04 3.80 7.33
N ILE A 22 -19.68 3.28 8.50
CA ILE A 22 -19.19 1.90 8.64
C ILE A 22 -20.28 0.88 8.26
N LYS A 23 -21.54 1.14 8.62
CA LYS A 23 -22.69 0.29 8.25
C LYS A 23 -22.93 0.21 6.74
N LYS A 24 -22.40 1.15 5.96
CA LYS A 24 -22.42 1.10 4.50
C LYS A 24 -21.23 0.25 4.05
N LYS A 25 -21.44 -1.05 3.84
CA LYS A 25 -20.44 -1.94 3.27
C LYS A 25 -19.95 -1.37 1.92
N SER A 26 -18.65 -1.39 1.68
CA SER A 26 -18.06 -0.80 0.48
C SER A 26 -16.88 -1.61 -0.05
N VAL A 27 -16.98 -2.93 0.05
CA VAL A 27 -16.03 -3.87 -0.57
C VAL A 27 -16.30 -3.90 -2.07
N LYS A 28 -15.22 -3.67 -2.88
CA LYS A 28 -15.30 -3.73 -4.36
C LYS A 28 -15.87 -5.07 -4.83
N LYS A 29 -16.78 -5.02 -5.77
CA LYS A 29 -17.37 -6.16 -6.48
C LYS A 29 -17.38 -5.88 -7.96
N SER A 30 -17.77 -6.91 -8.73
CA SER A 30 -17.95 -6.78 -10.17
C SER A 30 -18.91 -5.64 -10.51
N GLU A 31 -18.59 -4.92 -11.58
CA GLU A 31 -19.43 -3.87 -12.16
C GLU A 31 -20.87 -4.35 -12.36
N LYS A 32 -21.80 -3.48 -12.03
CA LYS A 32 -23.23 -3.59 -12.35
C LYS A 32 -23.71 -2.26 -12.90
N ASP A 33 -24.87 -2.23 -13.53
CA ASP A 33 -25.49 -1.06 -14.16
C ASP A 33 -25.33 0.22 -13.32
N GLY A 34 -24.45 1.11 -13.76
CA GLY A 34 -24.13 2.38 -13.09
C GLY A 34 -23.44 2.25 -11.74
N ALA A 35 -22.81 1.12 -11.43
CA ALA A 35 -22.03 0.89 -10.22
C ALA A 35 -20.68 0.20 -10.57
N PRO A 36 -19.68 0.97 -11.00
CA PRO A 36 -18.40 0.43 -11.52
C PRO A 36 -17.67 -0.46 -10.52
N PHE A 37 -17.80 -0.18 -9.23
CA PHE A 37 -17.17 -0.96 -8.15
C PHE A 37 -18.17 -1.78 -7.34
N GLY A 38 -19.38 -1.98 -7.88
CA GLY A 38 -20.47 -2.71 -7.23
C GLY A 38 -21.43 -1.82 -6.43
N ASN A 39 -22.65 -2.32 -6.25
CA ASN A 39 -23.72 -1.53 -5.64
C ASN A 39 -23.45 -1.10 -4.19
N ASP A 40 -22.71 -1.90 -3.42
CA ASP A 40 -22.40 -1.59 -2.03
C ASP A 40 -21.51 -0.32 -1.94
N VAL A 41 -20.51 -0.18 -2.83
CA VAL A 41 -19.65 1.01 -2.92
C VAL A 41 -20.45 2.24 -3.35
N LYS A 42 -21.33 2.08 -4.35
CA LYS A 42 -22.25 3.16 -4.79
C LYS A 42 -23.10 3.68 -3.63
N VAL A 43 -23.76 2.80 -2.87
CA VAL A 43 -24.61 3.19 -1.71
C VAL A 43 -23.77 3.87 -0.63
N ALA A 44 -22.54 3.44 -0.43
CA ALA A 44 -21.64 4.11 0.51
C ALA A 44 -21.28 5.52 0.02
N LEU A 45 -20.94 5.69 -1.27
CA LEU A 45 -20.66 7.02 -1.84
C LEU A 45 -21.86 7.96 -1.72
N GLU A 46 -23.06 7.47 -2.05
CA GLU A 46 -24.30 8.25 -1.91
C GLU A 46 -24.50 8.75 -0.47
N TYR A 47 -24.22 7.90 0.53
CA TYR A 47 -24.29 8.29 1.94
C TYR A 47 -23.37 9.48 2.27
N PHE A 48 -22.09 9.42 1.86
CA PHE A 48 -21.12 10.49 2.15
C PHE A 48 -21.48 11.80 1.41
N LEU A 49 -21.96 11.72 0.18
CA LEU A 49 -22.41 12.88 -0.58
C LEU A 49 -23.67 13.49 0.03
N ASP A 50 -24.64 12.67 0.45
CA ASP A 50 -25.84 13.13 1.14
C ASP A 50 -25.50 13.80 2.47
N LEU A 51 -24.50 13.31 3.20
CA LEU A 51 -24.02 13.93 4.43
C LEU A 51 -23.47 15.33 4.14
N GLY A 52 -22.61 15.50 3.14
CA GLY A 52 -22.12 16.82 2.71
C GLY A 52 -23.23 17.76 2.25
N LYS A 53 -24.21 17.25 1.53
CA LYS A 53 -25.39 17.99 1.09
C LYS A 53 -26.25 18.48 2.27
N LYS A 54 -26.48 17.62 3.27
CA LYS A 54 -27.19 17.99 4.52
C LYS A 54 -26.45 19.07 5.32
N MET A 55 -25.13 19.10 5.26
CA MET A 55 -24.28 20.15 5.81
C MET A 55 -24.32 21.46 4.99
N GLY A 56 -25.09 21.51 3.88
CA GLY A 56 -25.22 22.65 3.01
C GLY A 56 -24.00 22.92 2.12
N MET A 57 -23.23 21.90 1.79
CA MET A 57 -22.14 21.99 0.84
C MET A 57 -22.60 21.54 -0.56
N LYS A 58 -21.91 21.97 -1.59
CA LYS A 58 -22.14 21.49 -2.94
C LYS A 58 -21.56 20.09 -3.10
N THR A 59 -22.34 19.16 -3.64
CA THR A 59 -21.91 17.77 -3.84
C THR A 59 -22.10 17.36 -5.29
N THR A 60 -21.16 16.60 -5.83
CA THR A 60 -21.22 16.05 -7.19
C THR A 60 -20.83 14.58 -7.15
N ASN A 61 -21.65 13.75 -7.78
CA ASN A 61 -21.34 12.35 -8.02
C ASN A 61 -20.89 12.20 -9.47
N TYR A 62 -19.67 11.74 -9.69
CA TYR A 62 -19.13 11.47 -11.03
C TYR A 62 -19.28 9.98 -11.34
N ASP A 63 -20.46 9.62 -11.83
CA ASP A 63 -20.84 8.29 -12.33
C ASP A 63 -20.51 7.12 -11.38
N ASN A 64 -20.55 7.40 -10.06
CA ASN A 64 -20.21 6.47 -8.97
C ASN A 64 -18.74 5.97 -8.98
N TYR A 65 -17.84 6.59 -9.75
CA TYR A 65 -16.40 6.41 -9.62
C TYR A 65 -15.81 7.20 -8.46
N ILE A 66 -16.23 8.47 -8.30
CA ILE A 66 -15.71 9.39 -7.30
C ILE A 66 -16.77 10.44 -6.93
N GLY A 67 -16.77 10.84 -5.68
CA GLY A 67 -17.56 11.95 -5.18
C GLY A 67 -16.74 13.20 -4.92
N GLU A 68 -17.38 14.37 -5.04
CA GLU A 68 -16.79 15.66 -4.70
C GLU A 68 -17.73 16.41 -3.76
N ILE A 69 -17.18 16.90 -2.63
CA ILE A 69 -17.86 17.81 -1.70
C ILE A 69 -17.08 19.11 -1.67
N GLU A 70 -17.74 20.22 -1.98
CA GLU A 70 -17.12 21.51 -2.25
C GLU A 70 -17.61 22.58 -1.26
N PHE A 71 -16.66 23.38 -0.73
CA PHE A 71 -16.90 24.51 0.16
C PHE A 71 -15.96 25.66 -0.16
N GLY A 72 -16.48 26.91 -0.10
CA GLY A 72 -15.71 28.13 -0.41
C GLY A 72 -15.85 28.57 -1.87
N GLU A 73 -15.35 29.77 -2.18
CA GLU A 73 -15.59 30.48 -3.44
C GLU A 73 -14.29 30.84 -4.20
N GLY A 74 -13.10 30.50 -3.67
CA GLY A 74 -11.81 30.84 -4.27
C GLY A 74 -11.63 30.22 -5.69
N GLU A 75 -10.80 30.87 -6.51
CA GLU A 75 -10.39 30.31 -7.81
C GLU A 75 -9.41 29.14 -7.63
N GLU A 76 -8.42 29.31 -6.73
CA GLU A 76 -7.52 28.21 -6.36
C GLU A 76 -8.24 27.16 -5.50
N THR A 77 -7.71 25.95 -5.50
CA THR A 77 -8.33 24.81 -4.82
C THR A 77 -7.37 24.14 -3.84
N LEU A 78 -7.83 23.94 -2.61
CA LEU A 78 -7.27 22.96 -1.69
C LEU A 78 -7.96 21.62 -1.91
N GLY A 79 -7.21 20.59 -2.31
CA GLY A 79 -7.69 19.23 -2.42
C GLY A 79 -7.50 18.43 -1.13
N ILE A 80 -8.51 17.67 -0.75
CA ILE A 80 -8.42 16.62 0.27
C ILE A 80 -8.84 15.33 -0.43
N LEU A 81 -7.96 14.34 -0.50
CA LEU A 81 -8.23 13.11 -1.20
C LEU A 81 -8.31 11.94 -0.20
N GLY A 82 -9.50 11.40 -0.01
CA GLY A 82 -9.73 10.20 0.78
C GLY A 82 -10.55 9.17 0.00
N HIS A 83 -10.83 8.02 0.61
CA HIS A 83 -11.59 6.96 -0.02
C HIS A 83 -12.61 6.33 0.92
N ILE A 84 -13.58 5.62 0.35
CA ILE A 84 -14.64 4.95 1.12
C ILE A 84 -14.73 3.45 0.78
N ASP A 85 -14.09 2.99 -0.27
CA ASP A 85 -13.94 1.56 -0.50
C ASP A 85 -13.04 0.95 0.58
N VAL A 86 -13.23 -0.32 0.84
CA VAL A 86 -12.52 -1.05 1.89
C VAL A 86 -12.14 -2.45 1.40
N VAL A 87 -11.04 -2.97 1.92
CA VAL A 87 -10.66 -4.38 1.69
C VAL A 87 -11.71 -5.35 2.26
N PRO A 88 -11.78 -6.59 1.76
CA PRO A 88 -12.64 -7.62 2.34
C PRO A 88 -12.43 -7.75 3.86
N GLU A 89 -13.52 -7.96 4.57
CA GLU A 89 -13.51 -8.05 6.03
C GLU A 89 -12.69 -9.21 6.60
N GLY A 90 -12.62 -10.34 5.88
CA GLY A 90 -12.05 -11.58 6.42
C GLY A 90 -12.93 -12.22 7.48
N ASN A 91 -12.33 -13.12 8.28
CA ASN A 91 -13.03 -13.93 9.28
C ASN A 91 -12.54 -13.61 10.71
N ASN A 92 -13.22 -14.14 11.71
CA ASN A 92 -12.83 -14.10 13.13
C ASN A 92 -12.89 -12.70 13.78
N TRP A 93 -13.82 -11.85 13.38
CA TRP A 93 -14.09 -10.58 14.05
C TRP A 93 -14.77 -10.81 15.42
N THR A 94 -14.28 -10.09 16.44
CA THR A 94 -14.92 -10.04 17.77
C THR A 94 -16.24 -9.26 17.72
N HIS A 95 -16.28 -8.21 16.90
CA HIS A 95 -17.48 -7.41 16.65
C HIS A 95 -17.81 -7.44 15.16
N PRO A 96 -19.09 -7.53 14.74
CA PRO A 96 -19.43 -7.59 13.32
C PRO A 96 -18.80 -6.42 12.54
N PRO A 97 -18.10 -6.69 11.43
CA PRO A 97 -17.23 -5.70 10.75
C PRO A 97 -17.96 -4.46 10.21
N PHE A 98 -19.26 -4.54 9.99
CA PHE A 98 -20.08 -3.43 9.50
C PHE A 98 -21.18 -3.01 10.50
N ALA A 99 -20.98 -3.22 11.79
CA ALA A 99 -21.93 -2.80 12.82
C ALA A 99 -21.63 -1.39 13.37
N GLY A 100 -20.40 -0.88 13.25
CA GLY A 100 -19.98 0.38 13.85
C GLY A 100 -20.12 0.38 15.38
N LYS A 101 -19.76 -0.74 16.03
CA LYS A 101 -19.97 -0.93 17.46
C LYS A 101 -19.03 -0.08 18.29
N ILE A 102 -19.55 0.70 19.21
CA ILE A 102 -18.75 1.47 20.17
C ILE A 102 -18.54 0.64 21.43
N VAL A 103 -17.27 0.36 21.77
CA VAL A 103 -16.86 -0.35 22.99
C VAL A 103 -15.55 0.26 23.48
N ASP A 104 -15.44 0.51 24.79
CA ASP A 104 -14.22 0.98 25.45
C ASP A 104 -13.54 2.18 24.74
N GLY A 105 -14.34 3.18 24.35
CA GLY A 105 -13.82 4.38 23.68
C GLY A 105 -13.36 4.19 22.25
N LYS A 106 -13.77 3.10 21.59
CA LYS A 106 -13.41 2.77 20.19
C LYS A 106 -14.64 2.47 19.36
N VAL A 107 -14.63 2.90 18.10
CA VAL A 107 -15.61 2.51 17.08
C VAL A 107 -15.02 1.37 16.26
N TYR A 108 -15.54 0.16 16.44
CA TYR A 108 -15.09 -1.02 15.72
C TYR A 108 -15.82 -1.17 14.37
N GLY A 109 -15.05 -1.43 13.33
CA GLY A 109 -15.58 -1.80 12.01
C GLY A 109 -14.57 -1.61 10.90
N ARG A 110 -14.75 -2.35 9.81
CA ARG A 110 -13.96 -2.22 8.58
C ARG A 110 -14.16 -0.84 7.98
N GLY A 111 -13.05 -0.14 7.70
CA GLY A 111 -13.06 1.25 7.24
C GLY A 111 -13.07 2.29 8.37
N ALA A 112 -13.09 1.88 9.65
CA ALA A 112 -13.11 2.81 10.77
C ALA A 112 -11.86 3.71 10.79
N SER A 113 -10.69 3.15 10.56
CA SER A 113 -9.41 3.85 10.47
C SER A 113 -8.97 4.10 9.03
N ASP A 114 -9.34 3.23 8.11
CA ASP A 114 -8.91 3.21 6.71
C ASP A 114 -10.11 3.07 5.75
N ASN A 115 -10.67 4.17 5.23
CA ASN A 115 -10.31 5.58 5.42
C ASN A 115 -11.55 6.42 5.80
N LYS A 116 -12.74 5.77 6.09
CA LYS A 116 -14.01 6.45 6.37
C LYS A 116 -13.93 7.41 7.56
N GLY A 117 -13.23 7.02 8.64
CA GLY A 117 -13.06 7.88 9.81
C GLY A 117 -12.32 9.17 9.49
N PRO A 118 -11.14 9.13 8.89
CA PRO A 118 -10.42 10.32 8.43
C PRO A 118 -11.22 11.19 7.46
N VAL A 119 -11.96 10.60 6.50
CA VAL A 119 -12.85 11.32 5.58
C VAL A 119 -13.95 12.07 6.35
N ILE A 120 -14.61 11.43 7.32
CA ILE A 120 -15.59 12.07 8.19
C ILE A 120 -14.95 13.20 9.00
N ALA A 121 -13.75 13.01 9.55
CA ALA A 121 -13.07 14.06 10.31
C ALA A 121 -12.79 15.30 9.43
N CYS A 122 -12.34 15.12 8.19
CA CYS A 122 -12.17 16.20 7.23
C CYS A 122 -13.49 16.89 6.89
N LEU A 123 -14.56 16.12 6.67
CA LEU A 123 -15.87 16.65 6.33
C LEU A 123 -16.45 17.52 7.49
N TYR A 124 -16.30 17.08 8.75
CA TYR A 124 -16.73 17.87 9.90
C TYR A 124 -15.83 19.07 10.18
N ALA A 125 -14.55 19.02 9.83
CA ALA A 125 -13.67 20.18 9.80
C ALA A 125 -14.17 21.24 8.80
N MET A 126 -14.56 20.83 7.59
CA MET A 126 -15.19 21.73 6.59
C MET A 126 -16.50 22.30 7.11
N LYS A 127 -17.37 21.48 7.73
CA LYS A 127 -18.63 21.92 8.35
C LYS A 127 -18.37 22.98 9.41
N CYS A 128 -17.42 22.79 10.30
CA CYS A 128 -17.07 23.75 11.34
C CYS A 128 -16.69 25.12 10.75
N LEU A 129 -15.79 25.15 9.77
CA LEU A 129 -15.38 26.40 9.11
C LEU A 129 -16.55 27.11 8.41
N LYS A 130 -17.41 26.33 7.76
CA LYS A 130 -18.59 26.82 7.08
C LYS A 130 -19.58 27.46 8.07
N ASP A 131 -19.93 26.76 9.16
CA ASP A 131 -20.92 27.21 10.15
C ASP A 131 -20.43 28.45 10.93
N LEU A 132 -19.11 28.57 11.10
CA LEU A 132 -18.45 29.78 11.64
C LEU A 132 -18.36 30.93 10.62
N ASN A 133 -18.86 30.75 9.40
CA ASN A 133 -18.77 31.72 8.30
C ASN A 133 -17.32 32.16 8.00
N ILE A 134 -16.36 31.29 8.16
CA ILE A 134 -14.97 31.59 7.84
C ILE A 134 -14.83 31.69 6.32
N LYS A 135 -14.39 32.88 5.86
CA LYS A 135 -14.08 33.13 4.45
C LYS A 135 -12.70 32.60 4.14
N LEU A 136 -12.61 31.61 3.25
CA LEU A 136 -11.36 31.03 2.75
C LEU A 136 -10.98 31.69 1.42
N LYS A 137 -9.69 31.81 1.15
CA LYS A 137 -9.18 32.32 -0.15
C LYS A 137 -9.26 31.27 -1.23
N LYS A 138 -9.08 29.98 -0.86
CA LYS A 138 -9.19 28.85 -1.77
C LYS A 138 -10.51 28.10 -1.57
N LYS A 139 -11.01 27.55 -2.64
CA LYS A 139 -12.08 26.57 -2.59
C LYS A 139 -11.53 25.25 -2.01
N VAL A 140 -12.24 24.63 -1.09
CA VAL A 140 -11.90 23.32 -0.54
C VAL A 140 -12.71 22.25 -1.24
N LYS A 141 -12.04 21.22 -1.75
CA LYS A 141 -12.64 20.05 -2.39
C LYS A 141 -12.23 18.79 -1.66
N LEU A 142 -13.19 18.13 -1.04
CA LEU A 142 -13.03 16.77 -0.54
C LEU A 142 -13.41 15.81 -1.67
N LEU A 143 -12.40 15.13 -2.22
CA LEU A 143 -12.53 14.09 -3.21
C LEU A 143 -12.62 12.73 -2.51
N ILE A 144 -13.69 11.99 -2.80
CA ILE A 144 -14.02 10.72 -2.16
C ILE A 144 -13.90 9.62 -3.20
N GLY A 145 -12.74 8.95 -3.24
CA GLY A 145 -12.46 7.84 -4.12
C GLY A 145 -13.23 6.58 -3.72
N CYS A 146 -13.48 5.73 -4.72
CA CYS A 146 -14.22 4.49 -4.58
C CYS A 146 -13.41 3.24 -4.99
N ASP A 147 -12.09 3.37 -5.20
CA ASP A 147 -11.22 2.29 -5.69
C ASP A 147 -9.74 2.52 -5.28
N GLU A 148 -9.50 3.00 -4.05
CA GLU A 148 -8.14 3.21 -3.54
C GLU A 148 -7.44 1.89 -3.32
N GLU A 149 -8.11 0.95 -2.72
CA GLU A 149 -7.59 -0.35 -2.28
C GLU A 149 -7.24 -1.30 -3.44
N ASN A 150 -7.45 -0.86 -4.70
CA ASN A 150 -7.24 -1.69 -5.87
C ASN A 150 -6.44 -0.95 -6.98
N ASP A 151 -7.13 -0.51 -8.04
CA ASP A 151 -6.49 -0.07 -9.29
C ASP A 151 -6.53 1.45 -9.52
N TRP A 152 -7.11 2.22 -8.60
CA TRP A 152 -7.30 3.67 -8.68
C TRP A 152 -8.05 4.12 -9.94
N GLU A 153 -8.96 3.32 -10.44
CA GLU A 153 -9.77 3.66 -11.63
C GLU A 153 -10.63 4.91 -11.40
N CYS A 154 -11.06 5.14 -10.15
CA CYS A 154 -11.77 6.35 -9.75
C CYS A 154 -10.96 7.62 -10.01
N ILE A 155 -9.65 7.60 -9.78
CA ILE A 155 -8.74 8.73 -10.00
C ILE A 155 -8.47 8.93 -11.48
N LYS A 156 -8.22 7.84 -12.23
CA LYS A 156 -8.06 7.88 -13.69
C LYS A 156 -9.33 8.43 -14.35
N TYR A 157 -10.51 7.99 -13.86
CA TYR A 157 -11.77 8.51 -14.35
C TYR A 157 -11.90 10.02 -14.16
N TYR A 158 -11.57 10.53 -12.96
CA TYR A 158 -11.72 11.94 -12.63
C TYR A 158 -10.71 12.83 -13.37
N PHE A 159 -9.42 12.50 -13.34
CA PHE A 159 -8.38 13.36 -13.90
C PHE A 159 -8.10 13.10 -15.38
N ASP A 160 -8.07 11.84 -15.83
CA ASP A 160 -7.69 11.50 -17.20
C ASP A 160 -8.89 11.48 -18.13
N PHE A 161 -10.03 10.90 -17.72
CA PHE A 161 -11.22 10.81 -18.58
C PHE A 161 -12.06 12.09 -18.55
N LEU A 162 -12.40 12.60 -17.35
CA LEU A 162 -13.18 13.85 -17.21
C LEU A 162 -12.32 15.12 -17.32
N ASN A 163 -10.99 14.99 -17.39
CA ASN A 163 -10.05 16.10 -17.49
C ASN A 163 -10.26 17.18 -16.42
N LYS A 164 -10.54 16.76 -15.17
CA LYS A 164 -10.70 17.72 -14.07
C LYS A 164 -9.35 18.35 -13.70
N PRO A 165 -9.31 19.65 -13.34
CA PRO A 165 -8.08 20.28 -12.95
C PRO A 165 -7.54 19.70 -11.64
N GLN A 166 -6.21 19.59 -11.56
CA GLN A 166 -5.52 19.26 -10.33
C GLN A 166 -5.64 20.42 -9.32
N PRO A 167 -5.81 20.13 -8.02
CA PRO A 167 -5.75 21.19 -7.00
C PRO A 167 -4.34 21.77 -6.90
N GLU A 168 -4.23 23.06 -6.60
CA GLU A 168 -2.95 23.76 -6.44
C GLU A 168 -2.15 23.22 -5.25
N ILE A 169 -2.85 22.78 -4.21
CA ILE A 169 -2.28 22.18 -3.02
C ILE A 169 -3.23 21.11 -2.48
N ALA A 170 -2.71 20.02 -1.97
CA ALA A 170 -3.54 18.93 -1.45
C ALA A 170 -2.88 18.14 -0.33
N PHE A 171 -3.69 17.41 0.42
CA PHE A 171 -3.23 16.34 1.30
C PHE A 171 -4.19 15.14 1.25
N THR A 172 -3.69 13.97 1.60
CA THR A 172 -4.52 12.79 1.87
C THR A 172 -4.43 12.40 3.34
N PRO A 173 -5.57 12.18 4.03
CA PRO A 173 -5.62 11.72 5.42
C PRO A 173 -5.51 10.19 5.49
N ASP A 174 -4.57 9.60 4.75
CA ASP A 174 -4.52 8.16 4.49
C ASP A 174 -3.10 7.59 4.68
N ALA A 175 -2.53 7.85 5.84
CA ALA A 175 -1.22 7.33 6.21
C ALA A 175 -0.94 7.43 7.73
N ILE A 176 0.25 7.91 8.08
CA ILE A 176 0.73 8.11 9.45
C ILE A 176 1.18 9.57 9.63
N PHE A 177 0.93 10.13 10.83
CA PHE A 177 1.55 11.40 11.23
C PHE A 177 3.05 11.24 11.52
N PRO A 178 3.85 12.37 11.44
CA PRO A 178 3.38 13.74 11.20
C PRO A 178 3.09 14.08 9.73
N VAL A 179 4.01 13.93 8.82
CA VAL A 179 3.84 14.22 7.39
C VAL A 179 4.67 13.23 6.58
N ILE A 180 4.09 12.65 5.56
CA ILE A 180 4.82 11.84 4.60
C ILE A 180 5.25 12.75 3.44
N PHE A 181 6.52 13.18 3.47
CA PHE A 181 7.07 14.07 2.44
C PHE A 181 7.63 13.33 1.23
N SER A 182 7.87 12.03 1.40
CA SER A 182 8.56 11.19 0.43
C SER A 182 8.01 9.78 0.43
N GLU A 183 7.81 9.20 -0.75
CA GLU A 183 7.43 7.81 -0.95
C GLU A 183 8.29 7.19 -2.05
N LYS A 184 8.88 6.01 -1.81
CA LYS A 184 9.67 5.31 -2.82
C LYS A 184 8.84 4.94 -4.03
N GLY A 185 9.45 4.92 -5.21
CA GLY A 185 8.82 4.34 -6.38
C GLY A 185 8.56 2.84 -6.19
N ILE A 186 7.50 2.35 -6.81
CA ILE A 186 7.11 0.95 -6.79
C ILE A 186 7.17 0.43 -8.21
N PHE A 187 8.03 -0.55 -8.44
CA PHE A 187 8.14 -1.20 -9.73
C PHE A 187 8.04 -2.71 -9.54
N GLN A 188 6.91 -3.28 -9.99
CA GLN A 188 6.65 -4.72 -9.92
C GLN A 188 6.61 -5.29 -11.34
N PHE A 189 7.30 -6.41 -11.53
CA PHE A 189 7.36 -7.07 -12.82
C PHE A 189 7.56 -8.58 -12.64
N ASP A 190 7.17 -9.32 -13.65
CA ASP A 190 7.45 -10.74 -13.77
C ASP A 190 8.55 -10.98 -14.80
N PHE A 191 9.50 -11.84 -14.47
CA PHE A 191 10.29 -12.55 -15.46
C PHE A 191 9.58 -13.86 -15.81
N ILE A 192 9.45 -14.09 -17.12
CA ILE A 192 8.73 -15.25 -17.66
C ILE A 192 9.67 -16.03 -18.56
N LYS A 193 9.66 -17.35 -18.42
CA LYS A 193 10.41 -18.25 -19.29
C LYS A 193 9.59 -19.49 -19.62
N ARG A 194 9.50 -19.85 -20.91
CA ARG A 194 8.80 -21.04 -21.38
C ARG A 194 9.80 -22.06 -21.87
N SER A 195 9.64 -23.32 -21.42
CA SER A 195 10.44 -24.43 -21.87
C SER A 195 9.73 -25.76 -21.64
N ASP A 196 9.80 -26.67 -22.61
CA ASP A 196 9.31 -28.03 -22.42
C ASP A 196 10.06 -28.79 -21.32
N GLU A 197 11.27 -28.34 -20.97
CA GLU A 197 12.07 -28.93 -19.88
C GLU A 197 11.46 -28.66 -18.49
N PHE A 198 10.51 -27.75 -18.38
CA PHE A 198 9.78 -27.50 -17.14
C PHE A 198 8.59 -28.44 -16.92
N ARG A 199 8.20 -29.24 -17.93
CA ARG A 199 6.99 -30.11 -17.91
C ARG A 199 6.89 -31.01 -16.68
N ASP A 200 8.02 -31.49 -16.20
CA ASP A 200 8.10 -32.46 -15.09
C ASP A 200 8.56 -31.84 -13.77
N ILE A 201 8.70 -30.54 -13.74
CA ILE A 201 9.16 -29.80 -12.56
C ILE A 201 7.96 -29.08 -11.95
N TYR A 202 7.69 -29.37 -10.70
CA TYR A 202 6.80 -28.54 -9.88
C TYR A 202 7.65 -27.57 -9.08
N LEU A 203 7.37 -26.29 -9.17
CA LEU A 203 8.03 -25.24 -8.40
C LEU A 203 6.96 -24.25 -7.96
N ASP A 204 6.89 -23.97 -6.66
CA ASP A 204 5.96 -23.00 -6.12
C ASP A 204 6.56 -22.30 -4.89
N GLY A 205 6.25 -21.00 -4.72
CA GLY A 205 6.67 -20.22 -3.57
C GLY A 205 6.05 -18.85 -3.55
N GLY A 206 5.63 -18.42 -2.36
CA GLY A 206 5.03 -17.11 -2.12
C GLY A 206 3.59 -16.97 -2.64
N VAL A 207 2.86 -16.03 -2.06
CA VAL A 207 1.42 -15.81 -2.34
C VAL A 207 1.15 -14.44 -2.98
N ALA A 208 2.01 -13.45 -2.74
CA ALA A 208 1.85 -12.09 -3.24
C ALA A 208 3.19 -11.46 -3.61
N THR A 209 3.23 -10.68 -4.69
CA THR A 209 4.45 -10.01 -5.18
C THR A 209 5.09 -9.10 -4.14
N ASN A 210 4.27 -8.41 -3.35
CA ASN A 210 4.70 -7.48 -2.30
C ASN A 210 4.85 -8.10 -0.90
N SER A 211 5.03 -9.42 -0.83
CA SER A 211 5.28 -10.13 0.42
C SER A 211 6.59 -10.92 0.33
N VAL A 212 7.36 -10.95 1.40
CA VAL A 212 8.50 -11.88 1.54
C VAL A 212 7.93 -13.27 1.77
N PRO A 213 8.23 -14.28 0.94
CA PRO A 213 7.69 -15.62 1.09
C PRO A 213 8.34 -16.37 2.26
N ASP A 214 7.52 -17.02 3.07
CA ASP A 214 7.94 -17.86 4.19
C ASP A 214 8.09 -19.34 3.80
N THR A 215 7.56 -19.74 2.65
CA THR A 215 7.66 -21.10 2.12
C THR A 215 7.92 -21.08 0.62
N ALA A 216 8.75 -22.03 0.17
CA ALA A 216 8.98 -22.35 -1.24
C ALA A 216 9.33 -23.82 -1.39
N ASN A 217 8.87 -24.47 -2.45
CA ASN A 217 9.10 -25.88 -2.70
C ASN A 217 9.35 -26.21 -4.17
N ILE A 218 10.14 -27.24 -4.41
CA ILE A 218 10.40 -27.82 -5.72
C ILE A 218 10.29 -29.33 -5.64
N VAL A 219 9.68 -29.95 -6.65
CA VAL A 219 9.66 -31.42 -6.81
C VAL A 219 10.64 -31.83 -7.91
N LEU A 220 11.57 -32.69 -7.56
CA LEU A 220 12.58 -33.24 -8.47
C LEU A 220 12.44 -34.76 -8.60
N LYS A 221 12.78 -35.28 -9.77
CA LYS A 221 12.80 -36.73 -10.07
C LYS A 221 14.22 -37.27 -10.12
N ASN A 222 14.36 -38.58 -9.85
CA ASN A 222 15.59 -39.33 -9.98
C ASN A 222 16.79 -38.73 -9.20
N ILE A 223 16.53 -38.25 -8.00
CA ILE A 223 17.51 -37.65 -7.10
C ILE A 223 18.15 -38.76 -6.23
N ASN A 224 19.47 -38.71 -6.09
CA ASN A 224 20.18 -39.55 -5.12
C ASN A 224 19.90 -39.05 -3.72
N GLU A 225 19.05 -39.78 -2.97
CA GLU A 225 18.56 -39.38 -1.65
C GLU A 225 19.68 -39.25 -0.61
N SER A 226 20.65 -40.16 -0.61
CA SER A 226 21.80 -40.12 0.31
C SER A 226 22.64 -38.87 0.12
N LYS A 227 22.88 -38.47 -1.14
CA LYS A 227 23.56 -37.22 -1.49
C LYS A 227 22.72 -36.01 -1.08
N LEU A 228 21.42 -36.04 -1.32
CA LEU A 228 20.51 -34.97 -0.94
C LEU A 228 20.54 -34.76 0.59
N LYS A 229 20.39 -35.83 1.36
CA LYS A 229 20.40 -35.79 2.83
C LYS A 229 21.68 -35.16 3.36
N SER A 230 22.84 -35.64 2.93
CA SER A 230 24.13 -35.07 3.36
C SER A 230 24.31 -33.62 2.94
N SER A 231 23.81 -33.21 1.78
CA SER A 231 23.85 -31.82 1.31
C SER A 231 22.95 -30.91 2.14
N ILE A 232 21.76 -31.38 2.51
CA ILE A 232 20.83 -30.63 3.36
C ILE A 232 21.39 -30.48 4.78
N GLU A 233 21.93 -31.56 5.37
CA GLU A 233 22.55 -31.50 6.68
C GLU A 233 23.66 -30.44 6.71
N LYS A 234 24.57 -30.48 5.74
CA LYS A 234 25.64 -29.49 5.61
C LYS A 234 25.14 -28.08 5.38
N TYR A 235 24.12 -27.91 4.51
CA TYR A 235 23.57 -26.59 4.20
C TYR A 235 22.87 -25.94 5.42
N ASN A 236 22.22 -26.77 6.24
CA ASN A 236 21.46 -26.33 7.41
C ASN A 236 22.33 -26.05 8.66
N GLU A 237 23.64 -26.35 8.60
CA GLU A 237 24.55 -26.05 9.72
C GLU A 237 24.49 -24.55 10.05
N ASN A 238 24.24 -24.24 11.33
CA ASN A 238 24.16 -22.86 11.86
C ASN A 238 23.12 -21.94 11.19
N LYS A 239 22.12 -22.48 10.48
CA LYS A 239 21.02 -21.69 9.89
C LYS A 239 19.76 -21.74 10.75
N GLU A 240 19.13 -20.60 10.93
CA GLU A 240 17.81 -20.47 11.56
C GLU A 240 16.72 -21.04 10.63
N TYR A 241 16.74 -20.63 9.33
CA TYR A 241 15.78 -21.07 8.33
C TYR A 241 16.38 -22.16 7.47
N LYS A 242 15.70 -23.31 7.45
CA LYS A 242 16.25 -24.58 6.99
C LYS A 242 15.62 -25.06 5.69
N ILE A 243 16.33 -25.94 5.02
CA ILE A 243 15.84 -26.76 3.91
C ILE A 243 15.43 -28.13 4.46
N TYR A 244 14.32 -28.66 3.97
CA TYR A 244 13.81 -29.98 4.30
C TYR A 244 13.51 -30.74 3.00
N TYR A 245 13.31 -32.05 3.11
CA TYR A 245 12.80 -32.85 2.02
C TYR A 245 11.87 -33.95 2.51
N LYS A 246 11.01 -34.41 1.60
CA LYS A 246 10.21 -35.63 1.79
C LYS A 246 10.05 -36.36 0.46
N GLU A 247 10.05 -37.68 0.48
CA GLU A 247 9.64 -38.50 -0.65
C GLU A 247 8.12 -38.46 -0.76
N ILE A 248 7.58 -38.09 -1.92
CA ILE A 248 6.14 -37.96 -2.17
C ILE A 248 5.60 -39.10 -3.05
N ALA A 249 6.46 -39.75 -3.83
CA ALA A 249 6.22 -40.93 -4.62
C ALA A 249 7.57 -41.58 -5.00
N GLU A 250 7.55 -42.82 -5.47
CA GLU A 250 8.77 -43.50 -5.92
C GLU A 250 9.57 -42.64 -6.91
N GLY A 251 10.80 -42.33 -6.55
CA GLY A 251 11.72 -41.50 -7.34
C GLY A 251 11.34 -40.01 -7.44
N LYS A 252 10.36 -39.53 -6.67
CA LYS A 252 9.97 -38.11 -6.60
C LYS A 252 10.19 -37.55 -5.20
N ILE A 253 11.03 -36.56 -5.10
CA ILE A 253 11.37 -35.90 -3.85
C ILE A 253 10.92 -34.42 -3.91
N GLU A 254 10.18 -34.00 -2.91
CA GLU A 254 9.89 -32.60 -2.67
C GLU A 254 10.94 -32.02 -1.71
N ILE A 255 11.56 -30.93 -2.14
CA ILE A 255 12.50 -30.13 -1.33
C ILE A 255 11.78 -28.83 -1.01
N PHE A 256 11.75 -28.44 0.25
CA PHE A 256 11.09 -27.22 0.68
C PHE A 256 11.96 -26.39 1.61
N SER A 257 11.82 -25.09 1.48
CA SER A 257 12.54 -24.07 2.21
C SER A 257 11.61 -23.33 3.15
N GLN A 258 12.06 -23.13 4.38
CA GLN A 258 11.45 -22.21 5.33
C GLN A 258 12.04 -20.82 5.19
N GLY A 259 11.22 -19.84 5.50
CA GLY A 259 11.57 -18.44 5.60
C GLY A 259 10.77 -17.75 6.71
N LYS A 260 10.69 -16.43 6.62
CA LYS A 260 9.90 -15.58 7.52
C LYS A 260 9.17 -14.53 6.70
N ALA A 261 7.84 -14.54 6.79
CA ALA A 261 7.03 -13.54 6.11
C ALA A 261 7.26 -12.12 6.63
N ALA A 262 7.24 -11.17 5.72
CA ALA A 262 7.24 -9.74 6.00
C ALA A 262 6.62 -9.00 4.80
N HIS A 263 6.31 -7.72 4.94
CA HIS A 263 5.92 -6.90 3.81
C HIS A 263 7.14 -6.65 2.90
N GLY A 264 7.00 -6.75 1.58
CA GLY A 264 8.11 -6.60 0.62
C GLY A 264 8.85 -5.26 0.71
N ALA A 265 8.16 -4.20 1.12
CA ALA A 265 8.77 -2.90 1.40
C ALA A 265 9.68 -2.86 2.65
N MET A 266 9.63 -3.89 3.48
CA MET A 266 10.46 -4.10 4.68
C MET A 266 11.08 -5.51 4.62
N ALA A 267 11.72 -5.81 3.48
CA ALA A 267 12.27 -7.15 3.21
C ALA A 267 13.31 -7.60 4.26
N GLU A 268 13.98 -6.66 4.91
CA GLU A 268 14.94 -6.89 6.00
C GLU A 268 14.30 -7.50 7.27
N MET A 269 12.99 -7.36 7.45
CA MET A 269 12.26 -7.95 8.58
C MET A 269 11.87 -9.41 8.35
N GLY A 270 12.01 -9.87 7.10
CA GLY A 270 11.71 -11.22 6.66
C GLY A 270 12.95 -12.07 6.36
N TYR A 271 12.69 -13.29 5.87
CA TYR A 271 13.72 -14.17 5.31
C TYR A 271 13.11 -14.91 4.11
N ASN A 272 13.61 -14.62 2.92
CA ASN A 272 13.00 -15.07 1.66
C ASN A 272 13.28 -16.56 1.39
N SER A 273 12.24 -17.37 1.49
CA SER A 273 12.34 -18.82 1.29
C SER A 273 12.68 -19.23 -0.15
N ILE A 274 12.26 -18.43 -1.15
CA ILE A 274 12.59 -18.66 -2.56
C ILE A 274 14.11 -18.51 -2.76
N GLN A 275 14.68 -17.39 -2.30
CA GLN A 275 16.13 -17.16 -2.41
C GLN A 275 16.92 -18.22 -1.64
N ASN A 276 16.47 -18.61 -0.44
CA ASN A 276 17.11 -19.68 0.35
C ASN A 276 17.07 -21.03 -0.38
N LEU A 277 15.94 -21.37 -1.03
CA LEU A 277 15.82 -22.59 -1.83
C LEU A 277 16.85 -22.60 -2.99
N PHE A 278 16.94 -21.50 -3.73
CA PHE A 278 17.87 -21.43 -4.87
C PHE A 278 19.34 -21.40 -4.44
N CYS A 279 19.68 -20.80 -3.30
CA CYS A 279 21.00 -20.90 -2.69
C CYS A 279 21.39 -22.36 -2.35
N PHE A 280 20.44 -23.16 -1.89
CA PHE A 280 20.64 -24.60 -1.68
C PHE A 280 20.79 -25.34 -3.01
N LEU A 281 19.86 -25.13 -3.96
CA LEU A 281 19.88 -25.79 -5.27
C LEU A 281 21.18 -25.54 -6.02
N LYS A 282 21.78 -24.37 -5.93
CA LYS A 282 23.09 -24.06 -6.52
C LYS A 282 24.19 -25.03 -6.08
N GLN A 283 24.18 -25.48 -4.84
CA GLN A 283 25.19 -26.40 -4.29
C GLN A 283 24.89 -27.86 -4.62
N PHE A 284 23.64 -28.19 -4.88
CA PHE A 284 23.16 -29.57 -5.02
C PHE A 284 22.83 -29.96 -6.46
N TYR A 285 22.18 -29.05 -7.23
CA TYR A 285 21.64 -29.35 -8.56
C TYR A 285 22.73 -29.41 -9.63
N THR A 286 22.84 -30.54 -10.33
CA THR A 286 23.94 -30.80 -11.31
C THR A 286 23.47 -31.06 -12.75
N ALA A 287 22.16 -31.25 -12.96
CA ALA A 287 21.64 -31.45 -14.32
C ALA A 287 21.87 -30.20 -15.20
N GLN A 288 22.17 -30.39 -16.47
CA GLN A 288 22.37 -29.30 -17.43
C GLN A 288 21.11 -29.13 -18.25
N ASN A 289 20.26 -28.22 -17.83
CA ASN A 289 18.96 -27.94 -18.43
C ASN A 289 18.49 -26.51 -18.09
N GLU A 290 17.29 -26.10 -18.52
CA GLU A 290 16.76 -24.76 -18.28
C GLU A 290 16.61 -24.43 -16.79
N MET A 291 16.32 -25.40 -15.92
CA MET A 291 16.31 -25.17 -14.47
C MET A 291 17.68 -24.77 -13.94
N LYS A 292 18.76 -25.36 -14.51
CA LYS A 292 20.14 -24.95 -14.15
C LYS A 292 20.40 -23.49 -14.53
N ASN A 293 19.94 -23.06 -15.70
CA ASN A 293 20.03 -21.65 -16.10
C ASN A 293 19.31 -20.72 -15.10
N VAL A 294 18.13 -21.13 -14.62
CA VAL A 294 17.39 -20.37 -13.58
C VAL A 294 18.18 -20.34 -12.27
N ILE A 295 18.74 -21.47 -11.84
CA ILE A 295 19.58 -21.55 -10.63
C ILE A 295 20.81 -20.64 -10.76
N ASP A 296 21.46 -20.62 -11.92
CA ASP A 296 22.63 -19.78 -12.17
C ASP A 296 22.27 -18.28 -12.23
N PHE A 297 21.07 -17.94 -12.71
CA PHE A 297 20.53 -16.59 -12.62
C PHE A 297 20.38 -16.15 -11.16
N PHE A 298 19.75 -16.98 -10.30
CA PHE A 298 19.62 -16.69 -8.88
C PHE A 298 20.98 -16.54 -8.18
N ASP A 299 21.94 -17.43 -8.48
CA ASP A 299 23.28 -17.37 -7.91
C ASP A 299 24.07 -16.13 -8.34
N LYS A 300 23.91 -15.68 -9.57
CA LYS A 300 24.64 -14.53 -10.08
C LYS A 300 24.03 -13.19 -9.67
N TYR A 301 22.69 -13.08 -9.67
CA TYR A 301 22.02 -11.79 -9.61
C TYR A 301 21.14 -11.58 -8.37
N LEU A 302 20.85 -12.62 -7.60
CA LEU A 302 19.88 -12.52 -6.51
C LEU A 302 20.44 -12.98 -5.16
N LYS A 303 20.96 -14.21 -5.08
CA LYS A 303 21.42 -14.82 -3.81
C LYS A 303 20.42 -14.57 -2.67
N MET A 304 20.88 -14.05 -1.53
CA MET A 304 20.07 -13.51 -0.41
C MET A 304 20.07 -11.97 -0.39
N ASP A 305 20.34 -11.34 -1.53
CA ASP A 305 20.42 -9.88 -1.65
C ASP A 305 19.01 -9.27 -1.69
N ILE A 306 18.79 -8.30 -0.84
CA ILE A 306 17.55 -7.51 -0.74
C ILE A 306 17.76 -6.02 -1.11
N GLU A 307 18.99 -5.63 -1.39
CA GLU A 307 19.39 -4.25 -1.73
C GLU A 307 19.63 -4.06 -3.24
N GLY A 308 19.50 -5.13 -4.03
CA GLY A 308 19.77 -5.12 -5.48
C GLY A 308 21.25 -4.95 -5.85
N LYS A 309 22.15 -5.23 -4.93
CA LYS A 309 23.62 -5.14 -5.15
C LYS A 309 24.08 -6.06 -6.25
N GLU A 310 23.67 -7.31 -6.20
CA GLU A 310 24.07 -8.34 -7.17
C GLU A 310 23.48 -8.04 -8.57
N LEU A 311 22.33 -7.39 -8.63
CA LEU A 311 21.73 -6.86 -9.86
C LEU A 311 22.39 -5.58 -10.37
N GLY A 312 23.31 -4.96 -9.60
CA GLY A 312 23.88 -3.66 -9.94
C GLY A 312 22.91 -2.49 -9.79
N LEU A 313 21.91 -2.63 -8.93
CA LEU A 313 20.87 -1.63 -8.65
C LEU A 313 21.03 -0.97 -7.27
N LYS A 314 22.03 -1.39 -6.46
CA LYS A 314 22.22 -0.79 -5.14
C LYS A 314 22.30 0.72 -5.22
N PHE A 315 21.44 1.38 -4.50
CA PHE A 315 21.36 2.83 -4.46
C PHE A 315 21.02 3.28 -3.05
N VAL A 316 21.85 4.16 -2.50
CA VAL A 316 21.70 4.75 -1.16
C VAL A 316 21.12 6.14 -1.31
N ASP A 317 20.08 6.45 -0.56
CA ASP A 317 19.45 7.77 -0.53
C ASP A 317 19.08 8.17 0.90
N GLU A 318 19.72 9.21 1.39
CA GLU A 318 19.48 9.74 2.74
C GLU A 318 18.06 10.30 2.93
N GLU A 319 17.38 10.68 1.84
CA GLU A 319 16.04 11.29 1.90
C GLU A 319 14.93 10.24 2.00
N SER A 320 14.98 9.22 1.16
CA SER A 320 13.91 8.21 1.05
C SER A 320 14.34 6.80 1.47
N GLY A 321 15.60 6.63 1.91
CA GLY A 321 16.18 5.33 2.24
C GLY A 321 16.58 4.54 0.99
N ASP A 322 17.26 3.43 1.18
CA ASP A 322 17.91 2.65 0.14
C ASP A 322 16.92 1.89 -0.76
N LEU A 323 17.38 1.54 -1.98
CA LEU A 323 16.63 0.61 -2.83
C LEU A 323 16.46 -0.73 -2.11
N SER A 324 15.27 -1.32 -2.22
CA SER A 324 15.03 -2.70 -1.82
C SER A 324 14.39 -3.50 -2.95
N ILE A 325 14.72 -4.79 -2.99
CA ILE A 325 14.16 -5.75 -3.94
C ILE A 325 13.68 -7.00 -3.19
N ASN A 326 12.49 -7.46 -3.53
CA ASN A 326 11.92 -8.70 -3.02
C ASN A 326 11.48 -9.60 -4.18
N ILE A 327 11.70 -10.90 -4.04
CA ILE A 327 11.11 -11.91 -4.91
C ILE A 327 9.90 -12.44 -4.17
N GLY A 328 8.70 -11.97 -4.57
CA GLY A 328 7.47 -12.25 -3.84
C GLY A 328 6.83 -13.59 -4.22
N LYS A 329 7.01 -14.02 -5.49
CA LYS A 329 6.42 -15.26 -5.99
C LYS A 329 7.34 -15.94 -7.00
N ILE A 330 7.26 -17.26 -7.05
CA ILE A 330 7.78 -18.08 -8.12
C ILE A 330 6.85 -19.27 -8.35
N HIS A 331 6.59 -19.62 -9.59
CA HIS A 331 5.86 -20.85 -9.92
C HIS A 331 6.16 -21.35 -11.34
N ILE A 332 5.93 -22.65 -11.55
CA ILE A 332 5.90 -23.26 -12.87
C ILE A 332 4.49 -23.82 -13.09
N ILE A 333 3.79 -23.33 -14.11
CA ILE A 333 2.47 -23.79 -14.55
C ILE A 333 2.51 -23.92 -16.07
N ASP A 334 2.05 -25.05 -16.61
CA ASP A 334 1.97 -25.29 -18.06
C ASP A 334 3.27 -25.00 -18.83
N ASN A 335 4.40 -25.45 -18.30
CA ASN A 335 5.74 -25.24 -18.84
C ASN A 335 6.20 -23.76 -18.83
N GLU A 336 5.50 -22.87 -18.16
CA GLU A 336 5.87 -21.47 -17.96
C GLU A 336 6.37 -21.26 -16.54
N LEU A 337 7.63 -20.84 -16.42
CA LEU A 337 8.17 -20.29 -15.18
C LEU A 337 7.85 -18.82 -15.10
N ARG A 338 7.35 -18.38 -13.94
CA ARG A 338 7.11 -16.98 -13.59
C ARG A 338 7.79 -16.62 -12.28
N ILE A 339 8.54 -15.52 -12.26
CA ILE A 339 9.25 -14.99 -11.09
C ILE A 339 8.82 -13.55 -10.89
N SER A 340 8.11 -13.25 -9.79
CA SER A 340 7.56 -11.92 -9.52
C SER A 340 8.47 -11.12 -8.58
N PHE A 341 8.79 -9.91 -9.01
CA PHE A 341 9.68 -8.96 -8.31
C PHE A 341 8.92 -7.74 -7.81
N ASP A 342 9.25 -7.28 -6.60
CA ASP A 342 8.83 -6.00 -6.03
C ASP A 342 10.06 -5.14 -5.74
N VAL A 343 10.28 -4.10 -6.53
CA VAL A 343 11.38 -3.15 -6.38
C VAL A 343 10.85 -1.85 -5.80
N ARG A 344 11.39 -1.45 -4.64
CA ARG A 344 11.13 -0.16 -4.02
C ARG A 344 12.36 0.73 -4.23
N TYR A 345 12.23 1.76 -5.05
CA TYR A 345 13.38 2.58 -5.44
C TYR A 345 13.28 4.00 -4.91
N PRO A 346 14.43 4.57 -4.47
CA PRO A 346 14.52 5.90 -3.89
C PRO A 346 14.04 7.01 -4.84
N VAL A 347 13.64 8.13 -4.26
CA VAL A 347 13.10 9.29 -5.02
C VAL A 347 14.12 9.91 -5.97
N LYS A 348 15.41 9.80 -5.67
CA LYS A 348 16.49 10.30 -6.54
C LYS A 348 16.87 9.32 -7.66
N MET A 349 16.40 8.08 -7.60
CA MET A 349 16.69 7.07 -8.61
C MET A 349 15.68 7.14 -9.76
N LYS A 350 16.18 7.09 -11.00
CA LYS A 350 15.32 7.13 -12.19
C LYS A 350 14.94 5.71 -12.62
N LEU A 351 13.67 5.46 -12.88
CA LEU A 351 13.17 4.16 -13.36
C LEU A 351 13.92 3.66 -14.59
N LYS A 352 14.34 4.55 -15.51
CA LYS A 352 15.13 4.17 -16.70
C LYS A 352 16.44 3.46 -16.37
N THR A 353 17.07 3.77 -15.23
CA THR A 353 18.29 3.10 -14.77
C THR A 353 17.99 1.67 -14.36
N ILE A 354 16.87 1.46 -13.64
CA ILE A 354 16.38 0.13 -13.24
C ILE A 354 16.07 -0.70 -14.49
N LEU A 355 15.29 -0.14 -15.42
CA LEU A 355 14.91 -0.83 -16.66
C LEU A 355 16.12 -1.19 -17.52
N ALA A 356 17.14 -0.33 -17.61
CA ALA A 356 18.35 -0.62 -18.37
C ALA A 356 19.07 -1.86 -17.81
N GLN A 357 19.22 -1.96 -16.50
CA GLN A 357 19.88 -3.09 -15.85
C GLN A 357 19.05 -4.37 -15.94
N ILE A 358 17.73 -4.30 -15.68
CA ILE A 358 16.81 -5.44 -15.80
C ILE A 358 16.79 -5.95 -17.24
N ASN A 359 16.77 -5.10 -18.26
CA ASN A 359 16.79 -5.49 -19.66
C ASN A 359 18.10 -6.20 -20.06
N LYS A 360 19.23 -5.85 -19.44
CA LYS A 360 20.49 -6.56 -19.62
C LYS A 360 20.39 -8.01 -19.12
N VAL A 361 19.90 -8.18 -17.89
CA VAL A 361 19.70 -9.50 -17.26
C VAL A 361 18.70 -10.33 -18.05
N LYS A 362 17.56 -9.71 -18.43
CA LYS A 362 16.54 -10.33 -19.28
C LYS A 362 17.12 -10.94 -20.55
N LYS A 363 17.97 -10.19 -21.26
CA LYS A 363 18.63 -10.67 -22.49
C LYS A 363 19.60 -11.82 -22.22
N GLU A 364 20.39 -11.75 -21.16
CA GLU A 364 21.40 -12.74 -20.83
C GLU A 364 20.79 -14.12 -20.55
N TYR A 365 19.64 -14.16 -19.87
CA TYR A 365 18.96 -15.42 -19.49
C TYR A 365 17.74 -15.74 -20.36
N ALA A 366 17.51 -14.98 -21.42
CA ALA A 366 16.38 -15.15 -22.33
C ALA A 366 15.02 -15.19 -21.61
N PHE A 367 14.81 -14.28 -20.66
CA PHE A 367 13.50 -14.05 -20.06
C PHE A 367 12.65 -13.12 -20.93
N GLU A 368 11.34 -13.31 -20.91
CA GLU A 368 10.37 -12.26 -21.21
C GLU A 368 10.09 -11.44 -19.93
N MET A 369 9.54 -10.26 -20.05
CA MET A 369 9.20 -9.42 -18.92
C MET A 369 7.80 -8.82 -19.09
N GLU A 370 6.99 -8.96 -18.06
CA GLU A 370 5.69 -8.32 -17.93
C GLU A 370 5.71 -7.32 -16.78
N ILE A 371 5.31 -6.08 -17.02
CA ILE A 371 5.23 -5.05 -15.98
C ILE A 371 3.86 -5.17 -15.31
N ILE A 372 3.84 -5.43 -14.01
CA ILE A 372 2.64 -5.59 -13.20
C ILE A 372 2.19 -4.25 -12.62
N LYS A 373 3.15 -3.50 -12.06
CA LYS A 373 2.87 -2.20 -11.42
C LYS A 373 4.04 -1.25 -11.61
N ASN A 374 3.71 0.00 -11.92
CA ASN A 374 4.69 1.07 -11.98
C ASN A 374 4.10 2.34 -11.36
N GLN A 375 4.55 2.68 -10.17
CA GLN A 375 4.18 3.93 -9.50
C GLN A 375 5.44 4.75 -9.27
N MET A 376 5.45 5.96 -9.81
CA MET A 376 6.57 6.89 -9.66
C MET A 376 6.71 7.31 -8.20
N PRO A 377 7.94 7.66 -7.75
CA PRO A 377 8.14 8.20 -6.41
C PRO A 377 7.36 9.49 -6.20
N LEU A 378 6.94 9.74 -4.95
CA LEU A 378 6.48 11.04 -4.51
C LEU A 378 7.60 11.71 -3.71
N TYR A 379 7.85 12.99 -3.97
CA TYR A 379 8.81 13.78 -3.19
C TYR A 379 8.38 15.24 -3.11
N LYS A 380 8.44 15.78 -1.90
CA LYS A 380 8.30 17.20 -1.61
C LYS A 380 9.46 17.64 -0.73
N GLU A 381 10.01 18.82 -1.00
CA GLU A 381 11.05 19.38 -0.14
C GLU A 381 10.54 19.53 1.31
N LYS A 382 11.38 19.18 2.28
CA LYS A 382 11.01 19.22 3.72
C LYS A 382 10.66 20.63 4.19
N ASP A 383 11.27 21.64 3.61
CA ASP A 383 11.06 23.07 3.87
C ASP A 383 9.99 23.72 2.97
N SER A 384 9.35 22.93 2.07
CA SER A 384 8.24 23.43 1.25
C SER A 384 7.10 23.96 2.13
N TYR A 385 6.37 24.95 1.61
CA TYR A 385 5.21 25.54 2.31
C TYR A 385 4.24 24.45 2.80
N LEU A 386 3.94 23.47 1.96
CA LEU A 386 2.99 22.38 2.33
C LEU A 386 3.52 21.57 3.52
N VAL A 387 4.75 21.03 3.43
CA VAL A 387 5.32 20.16 4.46
C VAL A 387 5.53 20.93 5.77
N SER A 388 6.14 22.12 5.72
CA SER A 388 6.43 22.93 6.90
C SER A 388 5.16 23.40 7.61
N THR A 389 4.12 23.77 6.85
CA THR A 389 2.82 24.16 7.41
C THR A 389 2.15 22.98 8.13
N LEU A 390 2.10 21.80 7.51
CA LEU A 390 1.51 20.61 8.12
C LEU A 390 2.26 20.15 9.36
N LEU A 391 3.58 20.22 9.37
CA LEU A 391 4.40 19.93 10.57
C LEU A 391 4.08 20.91 11.71
N SER A 392 4.03 22.21 11.42
CA SER A 392 3.67 23.24 12.42
C SER A 392 2.30 22.97 13.01
N ILE A 393 1.30 22.63 12.18
CA ILE A 393 -0.05 22.30 12.65
C ILE A 393 -0.03 21.07 13.57
N TYR A 394 0.66 20.02 13.16
CA TYR A 394 0.78 18.81 13.97
C TYR A 394 1.39 19.12 15.34
N GLU A 395 2.51 19.86 15.37
CA GLU A 395 3.18 20.27 16.61
C GLU A 395 2.29 21.15 17.51
N ASP A 396 1.55 22.10 16.93
CA ASP A 396 0.68 23.02 17.65
C ASP A 396 -0.53 22.32 18.28
N VAL A 397 -1.09 21.33 17.58
CA VAL A 397 -2.28 20.63 18.05
C VAL A 397 -1.93 19.50 19.02
N THR A 398 -0.85 18.76 18.77
CA THR A 398 -0.46 17.62 19.62
C THR A 398 0.37 18.02 20.82
N GLY A 399 1.05 19.17 20.76
CA GLY A 399 2.05 19.58 21.76
C GLY A 399 3.42 18.95 21.59
N GLU A 400 3.59 18.01 20.63
CA GLU A 400 4.91 17.49 20.26
C GLU A 400 5.76 18.63 19.67
N ARG A 401 7.09 18.53 19.76
CA ARG A 401 8.00 19.56 19.20
C ARG A 401 9.19 18.91 18.53
N GLY A 402 9.69 19.57 17.49
CA GLY A 402 10.87 19.12 16.75
C GLY A 402 10.63 17.85 15.93
N VAL A 403 9.37 17.58 15.58
CA VAL A 403 9.03 16.40 14.78
C VAL A 403 9.59 16.55 13.36
N GLN A 404 10.02 15.44 12.80
CA GLN A 404 10.55 15.39 11.43
C GLN A 404 9.55 14.74 10.49
N PRO A 405 9.44 15.23 9.24
CA PRO A 405 8.66 14.55 8.23
C PRO A 405 9.28 13.19 7.92
N ILE A 406 8.49 12.23 7.51
CA ILE A 406 8.91 10.85 7.30
C ILE A 406 8.81 10.42 5.84
N SER A 407 9.66 9.46 5.46
CA SER A 407 9.61 8.79 4.17
C SER A 407 8.97 7.41 4.32
N LEU A 408 8.16 7.00 3.34
CA LEU A 408 7.58 5.68 3.26
C LEU A 408 8.19 4.85 2.13
N SER A 409 8.38 3.56 2.39
CA SER A 409 8.69 2.58 1.34
C SER A 409 7.42 2.09 0.62
N GLY A 410 6.23 2.42 1.14
CA GLY A 410 4.93 2.19 0.52
C GLY A 410 4.48 3.35 -0.35
N GLY A 411 3.25 3.27 -0.86
CA GLY A 411 2.56 4.33 -1.57
C GLY A 411 1.25 4.67 -0.91
N THR A 412 0.85 5.93 -1.02
CA THR A 412 -0.44 6.43 -0.57
C THR A 412 -1.18 7.10 -1.71
N TYR A 413 -2.42 7.45 -1.50
CA TYR A 413 -3.24 8.21 -2.43
C TYR A 413 -2.64 9.59 -2.80
N ALA A 414 -1.69 10.12 -2.01
CA ALA A 414 -1.00 11.37 -2.31
C ALA A 414 -0.36 11.41 -3.70
N ARG A 415 0.07 10.26 -4.24
CA ARG A 415 0.67 10.13 -5.60
C ARG A 415 -0.29 10.46 -6.73
N ALA A 416 -1.58 10.42 -6.47
CA ALA A 416 -2.59 10.73 -7.48
C ALA A 416 -2.63 12.22 -7.86
N LEU A 417 -2.04 13.08 -7.02
CA LEU A 417 -2.08 14.53 -7.18
C LEU A 417 -0.68 15.13 -7.28
N ASN A 418 -0.53 16.17 -8.10
CA ASN A 418 0.78 16.78 -8.38
C ASN A 418 1.43 17.46 -7.18
N ASN A 419 0.64 18.13 -6.33
CA ASN A 419 1.10 18.86 -5.15
C ASN A 419 0.39 18.37 -3.89
N CYS A 420 0.65 17.13 -3.53
CA CYS A 420 0.01 16.44 -2.42
C CYS A 420 1.05 15.72 -1.55
N VAL A 421 0.73 15.58 -0.29
CA VAL A 421 1.44 14.72 0.67
C VAL A 421 0.43 13.97 1.53
N ALA A 422 0.83 12.86 2.15
CA ALA A 422 -0.01 12.19 3.11
C ALA A 422 0.19 12.81 4.52
N PHE A 423 -0.94 13.04 5.22
CA PHE A 423 -0.98 13.72 6.51
C PHE A 423 -1.94 13.02 7.47
N GLY A 424 -1.44 12.05 8.21
CA GLY A 424 -2.22 11.19 9.11
C GLY A 424 -3.03 10.16 8.30
N ALA A 425 -3.99 9.43 8.90
CA ALA A 425 -4.64 9.74 10.19
C ALA A 425 -4.08 8.98 11.40
N ARG A 426 -3.19 8.02 11.22
CA ARG A 426 -2.66 7.20 12.31
C ARG A 426 -1.57 7.95 13.06
N PHE A 427 -1.64 7.99 14.39
CA PHE A 427 -0.58 8.54 15.23
C PHE A 427 0.54 7.52 15.42
N LYS A 428 1.78 8.01 15.62
CA LYS A 428 2.99 7.19 15.70
C LYS A 428 2.91 6.07 16.75
N ASN A 429 2.26 6.33 17.88
CA ASN A 429 2.15 5.38 18.99
C ASN A 429 0.97 4.42 18.87
N GLN A 430 0.20 4.49 17.78
CA GLN A 430 -0.91 3.59 17.53
C GLN A 430 -0.45 2.34 16.77
N LYS A 431 -0.99 1.19 17.19
CA LYS A 431 -0.88 -0.04 16.39
C LYS A 431 -1.59 0.16 15.04
N SER A 432 -0.98 -0.29 13.97
CA SER A 432 -1.67 -0.37 12.67
C SER A 432 -2.74 -1.43 12.74
N VAL A 433 -3.99 -1.03 12.53
CA VAL A 433 -5.16 -1.92 12.49
C VAL A 433 -5.84 -1.93 11.12
N ALA A 434 -5.37 -1.11 10.21
CA ALA A 434 -5.82 -1.12 8.80
C ALA A 434 -5.64 -2.53 8.21
N HIS A 435 -6.64 -3.00 7.48
CA HIS A 435 -6.70 -4.34 6.85
C HIS A 435 -6.71 -5.52 7.84
N GLN A 436 -6.71 -5.26 9.16
CA GLN A 436 -6.77 -6.32 10.19
C GLN A 436 -8.22 -6.59 10.61
N VAL A 437 -8.45 -7.76 11.20
CA VAL A 437 -9.68 -8.02 11.95
C VAL A 437 -9.74 -7.11 13.17
N ASP A 438 -10.95 -6.78 13.60
CA ASP A 438 -11.18 -5.85 14.71
C ASP A 438 -10.54 -4.46 14.48
N GLU A 439 -10.53 -4.00 13.22
CA GLU A 439 -10.20 -2.62 12.89
C GLU A 439 -11.08 -1.66 13.69
N PHE A 440 -10.47 -0.57 14.19
CA PHE A 440 -11.18 0.43 14.99
C PHE A 440 -10.62 1.84 14.81
N MET A 441 -11.45 2.83 15.09
CA MET A 441 -11.07 4.21 15.36
C MET A 441 -11.17 4.48 16.86
N ASP A 442 -10.07 4.89 17.48
CA ASP A 442 -10.06 5.37 18.86
C ASP A 442 -10.70 6.76 18.94
N LEU A 443 -11.64 6.97 19.85
CA LEU A 443 -12.42 8.19 19.92
C LEU A 443 -11.62 9.42 20.39
N GLU A 444 -10.60 9.25 21.22
CA GLU A 444 -9.73 10.37 21.59
C GLU A 444 -8.84 10.77 20.41
N ASN A 445 -8.32 9.80 19.66
CA ASN A 445 -7.60 10.08 18.44
C ASN A 445 -8.50 10.72 17.38
N PHE A 446 -9.75 10.30 17.27
CA PHE A 446 -10.71 10.92 16.36
C PHE A 446 -10.97 12.41 16.68
N LYS A 447 -11.04 12.75 17.97
CA LYS A 447 -11.09 14.18 18.41
C LYS A 447 -9.83 14.95 17.99
N MET A 448 -8.66 14.30 18.05
CA MET A 448 -7.43 14.92 17.59
C MET A 448 -7.41 15.12 16.08
N LEU A 449 -7.97 14.17 15.29
CA LEU A 449 -8.15 14.35 13.84
C LEU A 449 -9.02 15.56 13.51
N LEU A 450 -10.15 15.72 14.20
CA LEU A 450 -11.01 16.90 14.03
C LEU A 450 -10.23 18.21 14.23
N LYS A 451 -9.44 18.30 15.32
CA LYS A 451 -8.61 19.48 15.60
C LYS A 451 -7.53 19.73 14.56
N ILE A 452 -6.82 18.67 14.15
CA ILE A 452 -5.74 18.76 13.17
C ILE A 452 -6.32 19.21 11.82
N TYR A 453 -7.40 18.58 11.35
CA TYR A 453 -7.92 18.87 10.02
C TYR A 453 -8.64 20.20 9.91
N VAL A 454 -9.28 20.71 10.98
CA VAL A 454 -9.85 22.07 10.94
C VAL A 454 -8.76 23.12 10.80
N GLU A 455 -7.64 22.98 11.52
CA GLU A 455 -6.49 23.89 11.40
C GLU A 455 -5.80 23.74 10.03
N THR A 456 -5.70 22.52 9.54
CA THR A 456 -5.10 22.21 8.23
C THR A 456 -5.86 22.89 7.11
N ILE A 457 -7.18 22.70 7.06
CA ILE A 457 -8.03 23.29 6.03
C ILE A 457 -7.98 24.81 6.13
N TYR A 458 -8.08 25.35 7.34
CA TYR A 458 -8.00 26.80 7.55
C TYR A 458 -6.68 27.40 7.07
N LYS A 459 -5.53 26.83 7.47
CA LYS A 459 -4.20 27.37 7.11
C LYS A 459 -3.87 27.20 5.63
N LEU A 460 -4.16 26.03 5.03
CA LEU A 460 -3.83 25.77 3.62
C LEU A 460 -4.78 26.47 2.64
N ALA A 461 -6.01 26.78 3.04
CA ALA A 461 -6.98 27.47 2.20
C ALA A 461 -6.94 29.01 2.34
N ASN A 462 -6.13 29.55 3.24
CA ASN A 462 -5.87 30.99 3.42
C ASN A 462 -4.46 31.39 2.99
#